data_ed1cd4a1aee1d7e556533a93325e0764
#
_entry.id   ed1cd4a1aee1d7e556533a93325e0764
#
_cell.length_a   1.000
_cell.length_b   1.000
_cell.length_c   1.000
_cell.angle_alpha   90.00
_cell.angle_beta   90.00
_cell.angle_gamma   90.00
#
_symmetry.space_group_name_H-M   'P 1'
#
loop_
_entity.id
_entity.type
_entity.pdbx_description
1 polymer ?
#
loop_
_entity_poly.entity_id
_entity_poly.type
_entity_poly.pdbx_seq_one_letter_code
_entity_poly.pdbx_strand_id
1 'polypeptide(L)'
;MFGATIYSIVAFGAALSLSRSARRPESLPKATVLKPLCGSEPETYACLRTFCDQQYPEFQIIFGVAAADDPVLAVVRRLQQEFPHRDVRILIDRRQHGSSRKVSNLINMMTQASHDYLVIADSDVCVGDQYLAGVVAPLRDAGVGVVTCAYRGVPRSGFWSLMGSLFINEWFTPSVYVAAKGGSRSFAFGATIALRREVLSRIGGFGAIANHLADDYRLGELTRRLGLRTVLSDVEVDVVVAESSLGTLVEHELRWLRTIRAIRPLAYSFCFITFALPVTLLGALFSRGGSVALTLLATAAAARVLLHLKMCRARAWPAQFALIPVRDCLSLALWAWSFTNRRVKWRNEHYEVSRDGSALPLGGNLTP
;
A
#
# COMPACT_ATOMS: atom_id res chain seq x y z
N MET A 1 -2.60 -10.30 -26.70
CA MET A 1 -1.68 -9.26 -27.17
C MET A 1 -2.32 -7.87 -27.18
N PHE A 2 -3.39 -7.61 -27.96
CA PHE A 2 -4.02 -6.27 -28.07
C PHE A 2 -4.31 -5.63 -26.70
N GLY A 3 -4.99 -6.35 -25.80
CA GLY A 3 -5.29 -5.83 -24.46
C GLY A 3 -4.06 -5.43 -23.66
N ALA A 4 -2.98 -6.21 -23.74
CA ALA A 4 -1.74 -5.93 -23.03
C ALA A 4 -1.00 -4.69 -23.60
N THR A 5 -0.98 -4.55 -24.93
CA THR A 5 -0.43 -3.36 -25.59
C THR A 5 -1.23 -2.11 -25.25
N ILE A 6 -2.58 -2.18 -25.32
CA ILE A 6 -3.45 -1.06 -24.94
C ILE A 6 -3.22 -0.68 -23.47
N TYR A 7 -3.17 -1.66 -22.57
CA TYR A 7 -2.90 -1.40 -21.16
C TYR A 7 -1.59 -0.65 -20.94
N SER A 8 -0.50 -1.05 -21.63
CA SER A 8 0.80 -0.37 -21.50
C SER A 8 0.74 1.10 -21.93
N ILE A 9 0.04 1.40 -23.02
CA ILE A 9 -0.16 2.77 -23.50
C ILE A 9 -0.99 3.56 -22.49
N VAL A 10 -2.09 2.99 -21.99
CA VAL A 10 -2.97 3.63 -21.00
C VAL A 10 -2.22 3.88 -19.68
N ALA A 11 -1.40 2.92 -19.23
CA ALA A 11 -0.59 3.06 -18.01
C ALA A 11 0.43 4.22 -18.15
N PHE A 12 1.10 4.31 -19.29
CA PHE A 12 2.00 5.43 -19.59
C PHE A 12 1.24 6.76 -19.62
N GLY A 13 0.10 6.84 -20.32
CA GLY A 13 -0.76 8.03 -20.36
C GLY A 13 -1.28 8.45 -18.98
N ALA A 14 -1.67 7.49 -18.14
CA ALA A 14 -2.09 7.75 -16.77
C ALA A 14 -0.94 8.32 -15.92
N ALA A 15 0.27 7.79 -16.07
CA ALA A 15 1.46 8.29 -15.38
C ALA A 15 1.88 9.71 -15.84
N LEU A 16 1.63 10.09 -17.10
CA LEU A 16 1.88 11.44 -17.59
C LEU A 16 0.98 12.50 -16.96
N SER A 17 -0.26 12.12 -16.68
CA SER A 17 -1.30 13.05 -16.24
C SER A 17 -1.33 13.30 -14.72
N LEU A 18 -0.33 12.81 -13.99
CA LEU A 18 -0.17 13.11 -12.57
C LEU A 18 0.27 14.56 -12.39
N SER A 19 -0.70 15.42 -12.12
CA SER A 19 -0.46 16.80 -11.71
C SER A 19 -0.47 16.86 -10.19
N ARG A 20 0.66 17.21 -9.60
CA ARG A 20 0.77 17.51 -8.17
C ARG A 20 0.31 18.95 -7.96
N SER A 21 -0.92 19.15 -7.59
CA SER A 21 -1.45 20.46 -7.22
C SER A 21 -1.84 20.45 -5.75
N ALA A 22 -0.89 20.62 -4.89
CA ALA A 22 -1.17 20.87 -3.48
C ALA A 22 -1.57 22.35 -3.28
N ARG A 23 -2.87 22.68 -3.42
CA ARG A 23 -3.39 23.90 -2.82
C ARG A 23 -3.42 23.67 -1.31
N ARG A 24 -2.62 24.46 -0.57
CA ARG A 24 -2.70 24.48 0.90
C ARG A 24 -4.03 25.11 1.30
N PRO A 25 -4.89 24.43 2.06
CA PRO A 25 -6.04 25.07 2.67
C PRO A 25 -5.58 26.05 3.75
N GLU A 26 -6.29 27.17 3.90
CA GLU A 26 -5.97 28.22 4.88
C GLU A 26 -6.06 27.77 6.34
N SER A 27 -6.88 26.76 6.63
CA SER A 27 -6.96 26.15 7.95
C SER A 27 -7.03 24.62 7.87
N LEU A 28 -6.31 23.96 8.72
CA LEU A 28 -6.26 22.50 8.81
C LEU A 28 -6.79 22.06 10.18
N PRO A 29 -7.71 21.07 10.24
CA PRO A 29 -8.23 20.55 11.50
C PRO A 29 -7.16 19.74 12.24
N LYS A 30 -7.25 19.67 13.57
CA LYS A 30 -6.36 18.84 14.39
C LYS A 30 -6.47 17.38 13.99
N ALA A 31 -5.33 16.66 13.96
CA ALA A 31 -5.29 15.27 13.51
C ALA A 31 -4.52 14.37 14.50
N THR A 32 -4.90 13.10 14.57
CA THR A 32 -4.14 12.06 15.28
C THR A 32 -3.58 11.06 14.28
N VAL A 33 -2.28 10.87 14.29
CA VAL A 33 -1.57 9.83 13.53
C VAL A 33 -1.46 8.57 14.39
N LEU A 34 -1.93 7.46 13.88
CA LEU A 34 -1.88 6.13 14.49
C LEU A 34 -0.82 5.30 13.77
N LYS A 35 0.27 4.97 14.45
CA LYS A 35 1.40 4.16 13.93
C LYS A 35 1.51 2.86 14.71
N PRO A 36 0.83 1.78 14.29
CA PRO A 36 1.00 0.47 14.90
C PRO A 36 2.40 -0.07 14.56
N LEU A 37 3.20 -0.37 15.56
CA LEU A 37 4.59 -0.79 15.44
C LEU A 37 4.79 -2.21 15.97
N CYS A 38 5.80 -2.91 15.42
CA CYS A 38 6.25 -4.20 15.91
C CYS A 38 7.65 -4.51 15.34
N GLY A 39 8.63 -4.57 16.21
CA GLY A 39 10.04 -4.72 15.86
C GLY A 39 10.64 -3.44 15.30
N SER A 40 11.96 -3.44 15.16
CA SER A 40 12.71 -2.32 14.61
C SER A 40 13.61 -2.80 13.49
N GLU A 41 13.50 -2.17 12.33
CA GLU A 41 14.38 -2.31 11.19
C GLU A 41 15.33 -1.11 11.10
N PRO A 42 16.46 -1.19 10.38
CA PRO A 42 17.42 -0.08 10.29
C PRO A 42 16.81 1.25 9.85
N GLU A 43 15.81 1.22 8.95
CA GLU A 43 15.15 2.41 8.41
C GLU A 43 14.01 2.92 9.30
N THR A 44 13.61 2.18 10.34
CA THR A 44 12.48 2.51 11.21
C THR A 44 12.59 3.92 11.78
N TYR A 45 13.77 4.30 12.31
CA TYR A 45 13.98 5.65 12.82
C TYR A 45 13.76 6.71 11.74
N ALA A 46 14.36 6.54 10.57
CA ALA A 46 14.23 7.51 9.48
C ALA A 46 12.77 7.68 9.03
N CYS A 47 12.03 6.59 8.87
CA CYS A 47 10.62 6.63 8.48
C CYS A 47 9.75 7.27 9.57
N LEU A 48 9.88 6.86 10.84
CA LEU A 48 9.07 7.42 11.92
C LEU A 48 9.36 8.90 12.14
N ARG A 49 10.63 9.33 11.98
CA ARG A 49 11.04 10.72 12.07
C ARG A 49 10.28 11.62 11.11
N THR A 50 10.02 11.15 9.88
CA THR A 50 9.27 11.94 8.88
C THR A 50 7.86 12.29 9.33
N PHE A 51 7.23 11.49 10.18
CA PHE A 51 5.92 11.80 10.76
C PHE A 51 5.99 12.84 11.87
N CYS A 52 7.11 12.93 12.59
CA CYS A 52 7.33 13.96 13.60
C CYS A 52 7.65 15.33 12.96
N ASP A 53 8.28 15.32 11.77
CA ASP A 53 8.75 16.50 11.04
C ASP A 53 7.73 17.01 10.00
N GLN A 54 6.45 17.05 10.38
CA GLN A 54 5.37 17.52 9.50
C GLN A 54 5.14 19.02 9.64
N GLN A 55 4.96 19.72 8.51
CA GLN A 55 4.49 21.10 8.46
C GLN A 55 2.96 21.15 8.64
N TYR A 56 2.51 20.88 9.86
CA TYR A 56 1.09 20.82 10.21
C TYR A 56 0.85 21.55 11.52
N PRO A 57 -0.23 22.37 11.66
CA PRO A 57 -0.41 23.26 12.81
C PRO A 57 -0.48 22.51 14.14
N GLU A 58 -1.39 21.55 14.26
CA GLU A 58 -1.61 20.82 15.51
C GLU A 58 -1.97 19.37 15.22
N PHE A 59 -1.16 18.45 15.68
CA PHE A 59 -1.39 17.00 15.54
C PHE A 59 -0.73 16.22 16.68
N GLN A 60 -1.29 15.05 16.91
CA GLN A 60 -0.81 14.04 17.84
C GLN A 60 -0.27 12.85 17.06
N ILE A 61 0.78 12.21 17.55
CA ILE A 61 1.25 10.91 17.06
C ILE A 61 1.16 9.91 18.20
N ILE A 62 0.53 8.76 17.94
CA ILE A 62 0.50 7.63 18.86
C ILE A 62 1.26 6.48 18.22
N PHE A 63 2.34 6.04 18.86
CA PHE A 63 3.05 4.83 18.51
C PHE A 63 2.53 3.68 19.37
N GLY A 64 1.83 2.73 18.78
CA GLY A 64 1.27 1.58 19.48
C GLY A 64 2.19 0.37 19.38
N VAL A 65 2.49 -0.26 20.50
CA VAL A 65 3.36 -1.45 20.59
C VAL A 65 2.69 -2.50 21.48
N ALA A 66 2.77 -3.78 21.10
CA ALA A 66 2.14 -4.84 21.89
C ALA A 66 3.02 -5.29 23.09
N ALA A 67 4.35 -5.18 22.99
CA ALA A 67 5.28 -5.71 23.99
C ALA A 67 6.15 -4.63 24.59
N ALA A 68 6.39 -4.69 25.91
CA ALA A 68 7.18 -3.70 26.63
C ALA A 68 8.71 -3.83 26.37
N ASP A 69 9.12 -4.94 25.82
CA ASP A 69 10.49 -5.27 25.42
C ASP A 69 10.75 -5.11 23.92
N ASP A 70 9.79 -4.58 23.17
CA ASP A 70 9.96 -4.36 21.73
C ASP A 70 11.09 -3.34 21.45
N PRO A 71 12.08 -3.70 20.61
CA PRO A 71 13.23 -2.85 20.32
C PRO A 71 12.86 -1.49 19.71
N VAL A 72 11.69 -1.36 19.07
CA VAL A 72 11.21 -0.10 18.51
C VAL A 72 10.99 0.99 19.56
N LEU A 73 10.78 0.60 20.83
CA LEU A 73 10.58 1.56 21.92
C LEU A 73 11.79 2.50 22.12
N ALA A 74 13.01 1.99 21.90
CA ALA A 74 14.21 2.83 21.95
C ALA A 74 14.19 3.92 20.87
N VAL A 75 13.73 3.55 19.66
CA VAL A 75 13.56 4.48 18.53
C VAL A 75 12.52 5.55 18.86
N VAL A 76 11.37 5.16 19.38
CA VAL A 76 10.29 6.11 19.70
C VAL A 76 10.67 7.05 20.83
N ARG A 77 11.35 6.56 21.89
CA ARG A 77 11.84 7.41 22.99
C ARG A 77 12.86 8.44 22.49
N ARG A 78 13.74 8.05 21.57
CA ARG A 78 14.66 8.99 20.91
C ARG A 78 13.89 10.09 20.16
N LEU A 79 12.83 9.75 19.41
CA LEU A 79 11.98 10.71 18.71
C LEU A 79 11.25 11.66 19.67
N GLN A 80 10.76 11.17 20.81
CA GLN A 80 10.16 12.03 21.84
C GLN A 80 11.16 13.08 22.37
N GLN A 81 12.43 12.70 22.52
CA GLN A 81 13.49 13.62 22.96
C GLN A 81 13.86 14.62 21.85
N GLU A 82 13.89 14.19 20.60
CA GLU A 82 14.22 15.05 19.45
C GLU A 82 13.10 16.05 19.13
N PHE A 83 11.83 15.67 19.36
CA PHE A 83 10.65 16.50 19.07
C PHE A 83 9.84 16.82 20.35
N PRO A 84 10.41 17.50 21.37
CA PRO A 84 9.74 17.72 22.66
C PRO A 84 8.51 18.61 22.57
N HIS A 85 8.38 19.38 21.48
CA HIS A 85 7.24 20.26 21.23
C HIS A 85 6.06 19.55 20.52
N ARG A 86 6.23 18.27 20.13
CA ARG A 86 5.19 17.46 19.49
C ARG A 86 4.48 16.57 20.49
N ASP A 87 3.15 16.41 20.36
CA ASP A 87 2.40 15.42 21.16
C ASP A 87 2.68 14.00 20.62
N VAL A 88 3.83 13.44 21.04
CA VAL A 88 4.26 12.08 20.69
C VAL A 88 4.00 11.16 21.87
N ARG A 89 3.08 10.21 21.72
CA ARG A 89 2.71 9.25 22.75
C ARG A 89 3.13 7.84 22.41
N ILE A 90 3.44 7.07 23.44
CA ILE A 90 3.70 5.62 23.37
C ILE A 90 2.56 4.93 24.09
N LEU A 91 1.91 3.99 23.39
CA LEU A 91 0.98 3.05 24.01
C LEU A 91 1.57 1.65 23.96
N ILE A 92 1.70 1.01 25.12
CA ILE A 92 2.09 -0.40 25.23
C ILE A 92 0.87 -1.17 25.71
N ASP A 93 0.30 -2.00 24.81
CA ASP A 93 -0.89 -2.77 25.14
C ASP A 93 -0.96 -4.06 24.30
N ARG A 94 -0.94 -5.22 24.99
CA ARG A 94 -0.94 -6.54 24.35
C ARG A 94 -2.31 -7.13 24.08
N ARG A 95 -3.39 -6.43 24.44
CA ARG A 95 -4.75 -6.93 24.21
C ARG A 95 -5.00 -7.20 22.75
N GLN A 96 -5.55 -8.36 22.43
CA GLN A 96 -5.95 -8.77 21.09
C GLN A 96 -7.47 -8.75 20.99
N HIS A 97 -7.96 -8.27 19.84
CA HIS A 97 -9.39 -8.09 19.56
C HIS A 97 -9.83 -8.87 18.31
N GLY A 98 -8.92 -9.66 17.74
CA GLY A 98 -9.15 -10.47 16.55
C GLY A 98 -7.85 -11.08 16.01
N SER A 99 -7.90 -11.71 14.85
CA SER A 99 -6.74 -12.34 14.21
C SER A 99 -5.70 -11.34 13.70
N SER A 100 -6.10 -10.08 13.40
CA SER A 100 -5.17 -9.04 12.97
C SER A 100 -4.54 -8.33 14.18
N ARG A 101 -3.23 -8.59 14.40
CA ARG A 101 -2.45 -7.89 15.46
C ARG A 101 -2.35 -6.38 15.20
N LYS A 102 -2.23 -5.97 13.91
CA LYS A 102 -2.22 -4.55 13.52
C LYS A 102 -3.52 -3.87 13.93
N VAL A 103 -4.65 -4.46 13.60
CA VAL A 103 -5.97 -3.89 13.93
C VAL A 103 -6.23 -3.91 15.43
N SER A 104 -5.81 -4.96 16.14
CA SER A 104 -5.88 -5.01 17.62
C SER A 104 -5.11 -3.86 18.25
N ASN A 105 -3.90 -3.57 17.74
CA ASN A 105 -3.10 -2.43 18.18
C ASN A 105 -3.82 -1.10 17.89
N LEU A 106 -4.41 -0.93 16.70
CA LEU A 106 -5.21 0.27 16.38
C LEU A 106 -6.40 0.46 17.32
N ILE A 107 -7.12 -0.62 17.70
CA ILE A 107 -8.22 -0.56 18.68
C ILE A 107 -7.69 -0.02 20.03
N ASN A 108 -6.57 -0.56 20.49
CA ASN A 108 -5.94 -0.12 21.73
C ASN A 108 -5.54 1.37 21.66
N MET A 109 -4.94 1.81 20.56
CA MET A 109 -4.49 3.19 20.34
C MET A 109 -5.64 4.21 20.36
N MET A 110 -6.85 3.82 19.97
CA MET A 110 -8.02 4.71 20.01
C MET A 110 -8.33 5.25 21.39
N THR A 111 -7.92 4.58 22.45
CA THR A 111 -8.10 5.05 23.85
C THR A 111 -7.34 6.34 24.17
N GLN A 112 -6.27 6.63 23.42
CA GLN A 112 -5.45 7.83 23.57
C GLN A 112 -5.60 8.84 22.42
N ALA A 113 -6.33 8.49 21.36
CA ALA A 113 -6.53 9.37 20.23
C ALA A 113 -7.42 10.56 20.61
N SER A 114 -6.90 11.78 20.49
CA SER A 114 -7.56 13.00 20.97
C SER A 114 -8.37 13.74 19.90
N HIS A 115 -8.08 13.50 18.61
CA HIS A 115 -8.65 14.30 17.52
C HIS A 115 -9.60 13.50 16.64
N ASP A 116 -10.46 14.22 15.90
CA ASP A 116 -11.49 13.60 15.05
C ASP A 116 -10.99 13.17 13.67
N TYR A 117 -9.86 13.75 13.22
CA TYR A 117 -9.23 13.32 11.99
C TYR A 117 -8.12 12.32 12.32
N LEU A 118 -8.31 11.10 11.85
CA LEU A 118 -7.42 9.97 12.12
C LEU A 118 -6.62 9.63 10.86
N VAL A 119 -5.31 9.45 11.02
CA VAL A 119 -4.41 9.04 9.95
C VAL A 119 -3.67 7.78 10.39
N ILE A 120 -3.84 6.70 9.67
CA ILE A 120 -3.20 5.40 9.90
C ILE A 120 -2.11 5.24 8.86
N ALA A 121 -0.91 4.86 9.27
CA ALA A 121 0.17 4.53 8.35
C ALA A 121 1.03 3.38 8.88
N ASP A 122 1.48 2.50 7.98
CA ASP A 122 2.33 1.36 8.31
C ASP A 122 3.73 1.79 8.77
N SER A 123 4.45 0.92 9.48
CA SER A 123 5.73 1.23 10.12
C SER A 123 6.86 1.55 9.14
N ASP A 124 6.83 0.96 7.95
CA ASP A 124 7.81 1.06 6.87
C ASP A 124 7.56 2.23 5.90
N VAL A 125 6.59 3.08 6.22
CA VAL A 125 6.22 4.26 5.42
C VAL A 125 7.02 5.48 5.84
N CYS A 126 7.68 6.12 4.87
CA CYS A 126 8.29 7.44 4.98
C CYS A 126 7.47 8.47 4.19
N VAL A 127 7.37 9.70 4.67
CA VAL A 127 6.47 10.73 4.11
C VAL A 127 7.19 12.08 3.94
N GLY A 128 6.69 12.90 3.03
CA GLY A 128 7.14 14.29 2.91
C GLY A 128 6.51 15.19 3.98
N ASP A 129 7.04 16.38 4.14
CA ASP A 129 6.63 17.37 5.16
C ASP A 129 5.19 17.90 5.01
N GLN A 130 4.60 17.78 3.82
CA GLN A 130 3.21 18.17 3.50
C GLN A 130 2.22 17.01 3.55
N TYR A 131 2.65 15.84 3.99
CA TYR A 131 1.83 14.63 3.96
C TYR A 131 0.53 14.78 4.73
N LEU A 132 0.58 15.22 6.00
CA LEU A 132 -0.63 15.37 6.82
C LEU A 132 -1.63 16.34 6.19
N ALA A 133 -1.16 17.45 5.65
CA ALA A 133 -2.02 18.40 4.95
C ALA A 133 -2.70 17.75 3.72
N GLY A 134 -1.96 16.99 2.93
CA GLY A 134 -2.46 16.32 1.73
C GLY A 134 -3.49 15.23 1.99
N VAL A 135 -3.39 14.52 3.13
CA VAL A 135 -4.33 13.43 3.45
C VAL A 135 -5.53 13.89 4.28
N VAL A 136 -5.39 14.96 5.07
CA VAL A 136 -6.48 15.48 5.90
C VAL A 136 -7.37 16.47 5.16
N ALA A 137 -6.81 17.32 4.31
CA ALA A 137 -7.57 18.35 3.60
C ALA A 137 -8.80 17.82 2.83
N PRO A 138 -8.73 16.70 2.08
CA PRO A 138 -9.89 16.17 1.36
C PRO A 138 -11.03 15.70 2.28
N LEU A 139 -10.73 15.34 3.54
CA LEU A 139 -11.74 14.90 4.52
C LEU A 139 -12.66 16.02 5.01
N ARG A 140 -12.35 17.29 4.70
CA ARG A 140 -13.24 18.43 4.98
C ARG A 140 -14.53 18.37 4.16
N ASP A 141 -14.50 17.70 3.02
CA ASP A 141 -15.69 17.36 2.25
C ASP A 141 -16.45 16.23 2.96
N ALA A 142 -17.67 16.49 3.38
CA ALA A 142 -18.51 15.52 4.09
C ALA A 142 -18.78 14.24 3.27
N GLY A 143 -18.77 14.32 1.94
CA GLY A 143 -18.94 13.19 1.03
C GLY A 143 -17.68 12.29 0.91
N VAL A 144 -16.53 12.72 1.46
CA VAL A 144 -15.31 11.92 1.50
C VAL A 144 -15.29 11.09 2.78
N GLY A 145 -15.21 9.78 2.64
CA GLY A 145 -15.14 8.85 3.77
C GLY A 145 -13.72 8.42 4.10
N VAL A 146 -12.91 8.10 3.08
CA VAL A 146 -11.52 7.66 3.21
C VAL A 146 -10.64 8.42 2.23
N VAL A 147 -9.45 8.80 2.68
CA VAL A 147 -8.34 9.25 1.84
C VAL A 147 -7.22 8.23 1.96
N THR A 148 -6.62 7.88 0.82
CA THR A 148 -5.47 6.97 0.73
C THR A 148 -4.41 7.56 -0.20
N CYS A 149 -3.17 7.08 -0.13
CA CYS A 149 -2.07 7.53 -0.99
C CYS A 149 -1.65 6.43 -1.96
N ALA A 150 -1.26 6.83 -3.17
CA ALA A 150 -0.37 6.00 -3.95
C ALA A 150 1.00 5.95 -3.26
N TYR A 151 1.76 4.88 -3.49
CA TYR A 151 3.06 4.76 -2.84
C TYR A 151 4.14 4.30 -3.82
N ARG A 152 5.36 4.63 -3.47
CA ARG A 152 6.58 4.31 -4.17
C ARG A 152 7.36 3.28 -3.36
N GLY A 153 7.78 2.19 -4.00
CA GLY A 153 8.73 1.26 -3.41
C GLY A 153 10.14 1.85 -3.43
N VAL A 154 10.78 1.95 -2.27
CA VAL A 154 12.16 2.39 -2.12
C VAL A 154 13.00 1.19 -1.68
N PRO A 155 13.94 0.70 -2.48
CA PRO A 155 14.74 -0.46 -2.10
C PRO A 155 15.68 -0.09 -0.95
N ARG A 156 15.70 -0.94 0.07
CA ARG A 156 16.64 -0.81 1.19
C ARG A 156 18.08 -1.10 0.74
N SER A 157 18.30 -2.29 0.24
CA SER A 157 19.60 -2.72 -0.28
C SER A 157 19.50 -4.07 -1.01
N GLY A 158 20.36 -4.27 -1.99
CA GLY A 158 20.48 -5.54 -2.70
C GLY A 158 19.46 -5.76 -3.81
N PHE A 159 19.69 -6.83 -4.56
CA PHE A 159 18.95 -7.15 -5.77
C PHE A 159 17.46 -7.46 -5.52
N TRP A 160 17.14 -8.21 -4.47
CA TRP A 160 15.76 -8.63 -4.21
C TRP A 160 14.89 -7.49 -3.72
N SER A 161 15.45 -6.58 -2.90
CA SER A 161 14.80 -5.34 -2.50
C SER A 161 14.50 -4.45 -3.72
N LEU A 162 15.45 -4.35 -4.67
CA LEU A 162 15.23 -3.64 -5.93
C LEU A 162 14.11 -4.30 -6.76
N MET A 163 14.11 -5.63 -6.86
CA MET A 163 13.05 -6.36 -7.58
C MET A 163 11.66 -6.15 -6.97
N GLY A 164 11.53 -6.14 -5.65
CA GLY A 164 10.28 -5.82 -4.95
C GLY A 164 9.85 -4.37 -5.18
N SER A 165 10.79 -3.43 -5.15
CA SER A 165 10.51 -2.03 -5.46
C SER A 165 10.02 -1.83 -6.91
N LEU A 166 10.59 -2.56 -7.87
CA LEU A 166 10.12 -2.55 -9.25
C LEU A 166 8.69 -3.10 -9.39
N PHE A 167 8.28 -4.10 -8.58
CA PHE A 167 6.90 -4.57 -8.56
C PHE A 167 5.93 -3.43 -8.20
N ILE A 168 6.26 -2.66 -7.19
CA ILE A 168 5.46 -1.51 -6.77
C ILE A 168 5.47 -0.43 -7.85
N ASN A 169 6.67 -0.03 -8.30
CA ASN A 169 6.86 1.14 -9.13
C ASN A 169 6.45 0.95 -10.59
N GLU A 170 6.56 -0.28 -11.10
CA GLU A 170 6.34 -0.60 -12.51
C GLU A 170 5.00 -1.27 -12.79
N TRP A 171 4.35 -1.83 -11.77
CA TRP A 171 3.08 -2.51 -11.92
C TRP A 171 1.99 -1.97 -11.00
N PHE A 172 2.22 -1.99 -9.67
CA PHE A 172 1.17 -1.61 -8.71
C PHE A 172 0.78 -0.13 -8.86
N THR A 173 1.72 0.78 -8.73
CA THR A 173 1.45 2.23 -8.77
C THR A 173 0.87 2.69 -10.11
N PRO A 174 1.40 2.27 -11.28
CA PRO A 174 0.75 2.55 -12.56
C PRO A 174 -0.68 2.00 -12.65
N SER A 175 -0.95 0.80 -12.10
CA SER A 175 -2.30 0.23 -12.07
C SER A 175 -3.26 1.05 -11.21
N VAL A 176 -2.79 1.61 -10.09
CA VAL A 176 -3.56 2.54 -9.26
C VAL A 176 -3.94 3.80 -10.05
N TYR A 177 -3.01 4.35 -10.82
CA TYR A 177 -3.27 5.53 -11.65
C TYR A 177 -4.26 5.26 -12.77
N VAL A 178 -4.14 4.11 -13.44
CA VAL A 178 -5.12 3.66 -14.43
C VAL A 178 -6.51 3.53 -13.81
N ALA A 179 -6.60 2.87 -12.66
CA ALA A 179 -7.88 2.69 -11.95
C ALA A 179 -8.48 4.04 -11.53
N ALA A 180 -7.69 4.95 -10.96
CA ALA A 180 -8.15 6.26 -10.53
C ALA A 180 -8.63 7.12 -11.71
N LYS A 181 -7.91 7.11 -12.83
CA LYS A 181 -8.30 7.77 -14.09
C LYS A 181 -9.56 7.20 -14.69
N GLY A 182 -9.74 5.88 -14.63
CA GLY A 182 -10.96 5.20 -15.02
C GLY A 182 -12.14 5.43 -14.07
N GLY A 183 -12.01 6.32 -13.10
CA GLY A 183 -13.07 6.68 -12.15
C GLY A 183 -13.28 5.66 -11.03
N SER A 184 -12.44 4.63 -10.93
CA SER A 184 -12.55 3.67 -9.83
C SER A 184 -12.34 4.37 -8.48
N ARG A 185 -13.18 4.00 -7.51
CA ARG A 185 -13.06 4.40 -6.10
C ARG A 185 -13.04 3.18 -5.17
N SER A 186 -12.85 1.99 -5.75
CA SER A 186 -12.93 0.70 -5.05
C SER A 186 -11.57 0.27 -4.47
N PHE A 187 -10.74 1.20 -4.04
CA PHE A 187 -9.44 0.93 -3.44
C PHE A 187 -9.28 1.68 -2.11
N ALA A 188 -8.47 1.14 -1.24
CA ALA A 188 -7.84 1.80 -0.11
C ALA A 188 -6.53 1.03 0.13
N PHE A 189 -5.47 1.71 0.49
CA PHE A 189 -4.12 1.14 0.60
C PHE A 189 -3.58 1.35 2.00
N GLY A 190 -3.09 0.27 2.63
CA GLY A 190 -2.63 0.24 4.02
C GLY A 190 -1.45 1.15 4.33
N ALA A 191 -0.65 1.51 3.31
CA ALA A 191 0.43 2.48 3.48
C ALA A 191 -0.06 3.82 4.05
N THR A 192 -1.29 4.23 3.70
CA THR A 192 -1.96 5.39 4.29
C THR A 192 -3.46 5.28 4.20
N ILE A 193 -4.14 5.43 5.33
CA ILE A 193 -5.58 5.63 5.40
C ILE A 193 -5.86 6.81 6.32
N ALA A 194 -6.58 7.82 5.81
CA ALA A 194 -7.10 8.90 6.63
C ALA A 194 -8.63 8.91 6.56
N LEU A 195 -9.29 9.13 7.71
CA LEU A 195 -10.75 9.16 7.84
C LEU A 195 -11.16 9.98 9.08
N ARG A 196 -12.43 10.39 9.12
CA ARG A 196 -12.98 11.00 10.33
C ARG A 196 -13.39 9.93 11.35
N ARG A 197 -13.24 10.24 12.64
CA ARG A 197 -13.68 9.39 13.76
C ARG A 197 -15.15 9.02 13.65
N GLU A 198 -16.00 9.96 13.26
CA GLU A 198 -17.42 9.71 13.01
C GLU A 198 -17.64 8.60 11.98
N VAL A 199 -16.91 8.65 10.85
CA VAL A 199 -17.01 7.63 9.80
C VAL A 199 -16.53 6.28 10.33
N LEU A 200 -15.42 6.24 11.08
CA LEU A 200 -14.94 5.03 11.72
C LEU A 200 -16.00 4.44 12.68
N SER A 201 -16.63 5.27 13.49
CA SER A 201 -17.69 4.83 14.41
C SER A 201 -18.89 4.23 13.67
N ARG A 202 -19.34 4.88 12.58
CA ARG A 202 -20.47 4.43 11.75
C ARG A 202 -20.24 3.09 11.06
N ILE A 203 -19.00 2.72 10.77
CA ILE A 203 -18.67 1.39 10.20
C ILE A 203 -18.45 0.31 11.27
N GLY A 204 -18.64 0.63 12.56
CA GLY A 204 -18.45 -0.28 13.68
C GLY A 204 -17.04 -0.25 14.31
N GLY A 205 -16.28 0.83 14.08
CA GLY A 205 -14.92 0.98 14.59
C GLY A 205 -13.93 0.03 13.92
N PHE A 206 -12.71 0.00 14.43
CA PHE A 206 -11.70 -0.98 13.99
C PHE A 206 -12.09 -2.42 14.28
N GLY A 207 -12.99 -2.67 15.24
CA GLY A 207 -13.53 -4.01 15.53
C GLY A 207 -14.14 -4.68 14.31
N ALA A 208 -14.81 -3.92 13.44
CA ALA A 208 -15.43 -4.44 12.21
C ALA A 208 -14.45 -5.03 11.19
N ILE A 209 -13.15 -4.77 11.35
CA ILE A 209 -12.08 -5.24 10.46
C ILE A 209 -11.02 -6.08 11.19
N ALA A 210 -11.22 -6.41 12.48
CA ALA A 210 -10.23 -7.07 13.33
C ALA A 210 -9.80 -8.47 12.84
N ASN A 211 -10.60 -9.11 12.00
CA ASN A 211 -10.34 -10.44 11.45
C ASN A 211 -10.01 -10.44 9.94
N HIS A 212 -9.72 -9.28 9.35
CA HIS A 212 -9.44 -9.18 7.92
C HIS A 212 -7.94 -8.98 7.67
N LEU A 213 -7.39 -9.73 6.71
CA LEU A 213 -6.01 -9.58 6.26
C LEU A 213 -5.84 -8.30 5.42
N ALA A 214 -6.84 -8.00 4.60
CA ALA A 214 -6.94 -6.76 3.84
C ALA A 214 -7.80 -5.75 4.63
N ASP A 215 -7.32 -5.37 5.82
CA ASP A 215 -7.98 -4.42 6.72
C ASP A 215 -8.25 -3.08 6.03
N ASP A 216 -7.34 -2.62 5.20
CA ASP A 216 -7.41 -1.41 4.39
C ASP A 216 -8.54 -1.45 3.35
N TYR A 217 -8.56 -2.51 2.53
CA TYR A 217 -9.62 -2.71 1.54
C TYR A 217 -11.00 -2.81 2.21
N ARG A 218 -11.09 -3.58 3.30
CA ARG A 218 -12.35 -3.77 4.03
C ARG A 218 -12.84 -2.48 4.67
N LEU A 219 -11.96 -1.68 5.26
CA LEU A 219 -12.29 -0.37 5.80
C LEU A 219 -12.84 0.55 4.69
N GLY A 220 -12.15 0.61 3.56
CA GLY A 220 -12.63 1.36 2.39
C GLY A 220 -13.97 0.87 1.86
N GLU A 221 -14.20 -0.45 1.83
CA GLU A 221 -15.47 -1.05 1.41
C GLU A 221 -16.62 -0.66 2.34
N LEU A 222 -16.45 -0.83 3.66
CA LEU A 222 -17.46 -0.46 4.65
C LEU A 222 -17.83 1.02 4.55
N THR A 223 -16.83 1.88 4.36
CA THR A 223 -17.04 3.32 4.17
C THR A 223 -17.85 3.63 2.90
N ARG A 224 -17.56 2.95 1.79
CA ARG A 224 -18.35 3.10 0.55
C ARG A 224 -19.80 2.60 0.70
N ARG A 225 -20.03 1.59 1.54
CA ARG A 225 -21.41 1.14 1.87
C ARG A 225 -22.24 2.20 2.59
N LEU A 226 -21.59 3.19 3.24
CA LEU A 226 -22.26 4.37 3.78
C LEU A 226 -22.58 5.45 2.73
N GLY A 227 -22.31 5.20 1.44
CA GLY A 227 -22.45 6.18 0.35
C GLY A 227 -21.32 7.19 0.27
N LEU A 228 -20.25 7.03 1.06
CA LEU A 228 -19.09 7.92 1.06
C LEU A 228 -18.05 7.45 0.04
N ARG A 229 -17.30 8.39 -0.52
CA ARG A 229 -16.29 8.09 -1.54
C ARG A 229 -14.89 7.96 -0.97
N THR A 230 -14.06 7.14 -1.61
CA THR A 230 -12.62 7.08 -1.39
C THR A 230 -11.94 8.08 -2.31
N VAL A 231 -10.95 8.81 -1.79
CA VAL A 231 -10.13 9.77 -2.54
C VAL A 231 -8.68 9.29 -2.54
N LEU A 232 -8.05 9.27 -3.71
CA LEU A 232 -6.61 9.14 -3.84
C LEU A 232 -5.99 10.53 -3.63
N SER A 233 -5.16 10.68 -2.62
CA SER A 233 -4.46 11.93 -2.34
C SER A 233 -3.47 12.27 -3.46
N ASP A 234 -3.21 13.55 -3.65
CA ASP A 234 -2.14 14.04 -4.54
C ASP A 234 -0.74 13.79 -3.95
N VAL A 235 -0.66 13.39 -2.68
CA VAL A 235 0.58 13.02 -2.01
C VAL A 235 0.88 11.53 -2.24
N GLU A 236 2.10 11.26 -2.69
CA GLU A 236 2.68 9.91 -2.78
C GLU A 236 3.56 9.67 -1.54
N VAL A 237 3.54 8.46 -0.99
CA VAL A 237 4.39 8.09 0.16
C VAL A 237 5.43 7.05 -0.25
N ASP A 238 6.52 6.95 0.49
CA ASP A 238 7.57 5.97 0.27
C ASP A 238 7.36 4.77 1.17
N VAL A 239 7.39 3.56 0.59
CA VAL A 239 7.37 2.30 1.33
C VAL A 239 8.75 1.65 1.19
N VAL A 240 9.41 1.41 2.30
CA VAL A 240 10.71 0.75 2.32
C VAL A 240 10.53 -0.72 2.01
N VAL A 241 11.23 -1.19 0.97
CA VAL A 241 11.20 -2.57 0.52
C VAL A 241 12.47 -3.27 1.03
N ALA A 242 12.29 -4.29 1.87
CA ALA A 242 13.38 -4.89 2.65
C ALA A 242 13.65 -6.37 2.32
N GLU A 243 13.16 -6.88 1.20
CA GLU A 243 13.35 -8.27 0.78
C GLU A 243 14.85 -8.59 0.64
N SER A 244 15.31 -9.57 1.40
CA SER A 244 16.72 -10.00 1.45
C SER A 244 17.02 -11.19 0.53
N SER A 245 15.98 -11.89 0.05
CA SER A 245 16.11 -13.11 -0.76
C SER A 245 14.93 -13.26 -1.73
N LEU A 246 15.10 -14.14 -2.74
CA LEU A 246 13.97 -14.56 -3.60
C LEU A 246 12.82 -15.14 -2.77
N GLY A 247 13.12 -15.92 -1.74
CA GLY A 247 12.09 -16.54 -0.89
C GLY A 247 11.21 -15.49 -0.21
N THR A 248 11.82 -14.49 0.43
CA THR A 248 11.08 -13.39 1.10
C THR A 248 10.28 -12.55 0.11
N LEU A 249 10.84 -12.27 -1.08
CA LEU A 249 10.15 -11.57 -2.16
C LEU A 249 8.89 -12.35 -2.61
N VAL A 250 9.06 -13.65 -2.90
CA VAL A 250 7.97 -14.52 -3.36
C VAL A 250 6.88 -14.64 -2.30
N GLU A 251 7.24 -14.85 -1.03
CA GLU A 251 6.27 -14.91 0.08
C GLU A 251 5.46 -13.62 0.18
N HIS A 252 6.12 -12.47 0.10
CA HIS A 252 5.48 -11.16 0.19
C HIS A 252 4.53 -10.92 -0.99
N GLU A 253 5.00 -11.10 -2.22
CA GLU A 253 4.17 -10.85 -3.41
C GLU A 253 3.03 -11.87 -3.54
N LEU A 254 3.24 -13.16 -3.23
CA LEU A 254 2.16 -14.14 -3.23
C LEU A 254 1.10 -13.84 -2.17
N ARG A 255 1.48 -13.27 -1.02
CA ARG A 255 0.52 -12.81 -0.02
C ARG A 255 -0.40 -11.73 -0.61
N TRP A 256 0.15 -10.73 -1.28
CA TRP A 256 -0.64 -9.69 -1.93
C TRP A 256 -1.52 -10.25 -3.06
N LEU A 257 -0.92 -11.01 -3.96
CA LEU A 257 -1.62 -11.56 -5.12
C LEU A 257 -2.77 -12.49 -4.71
N ARG A 258 -2.57 -13.37 -3.72
CA ARG A 258 -3.61 -14.26 -3.19
C ARG A 258 -4.73 -13.50 -2.48
N THR A 259 -4.39 -12.44 -1.75
CA THR A 259 -5.36 -11.58 -1.09
C THR A 259 -6.21 -10.83 -2.12
N ILE A 260 -5.61 -10.21 -3.14
CA ILE A 260 -6.34 -9.54 -4.22
C ILE A 260 -7.25 -10.52 -4.97
N ARG A 261 -6.75 -11.73 -5.27
CA ARG A 261 -7.53 -12.79 -5.90
C ARG A 261 -8.74 -13.21 -5.06
N ALA A 262 -8.58 -13.32 -3.75
CA ALA A 262 -9.68 -13.70 -2.86
C ALA A 262 -10.78 -12.63 -2.87
N ILE A 263 -10.42 -11.36 -2.83
CA ILE A 263 -11.35 -10.21 -2.76
C ILE A 263 -11.98 -9.91 -4.14
N ARG A 264 -11.21 -10.02 -5.22
CA ARG A 264 -11.61 -9.61 -6.57
C ARG A 264 -11.30 -10.70 -7.61
N PRO A 265 -11.86 -11.93 -7.48
CA PRO A 265 -11.43 -13.08 -8.27
C PRO A 265 -11.54 -12.87 -9.77
N LEU A 266 -12.67 -12.31 -10.25
CA LEU A 266 -12.88 -12.08 -11.68
C LEU A 266 -11.90 -11.04 -12.24
N ALA A 267 -11.79 -9.88 -11.61
CA ALA A 267 -10.87 -8.83 -12.06
C ALA A 267 -9.41 -9.32 -12.00
N TYR A 268 -9.05 -10.06 -10.96
CA TYR A 268 -7.73 -10.63 -10.79
C TYR A 268 -7.37 -11.65 -11.88
N SER A 269 -8.33 -12.46 -12.34
CA SER A 269 -8.08 -13.43 -13.41
C SER A 269 -7.62 -12.75 -14.71
N PHE A 270 -8.01 -11.51 -14.96
CA PHE A 270 -7.57 -10.73 -16.11
C PHE A 270 -6.32 -9.88 -15.87
N CYS A 271 -5.76 -9.88 -14.65
CA CYS A 271 -4.55 -9.10 -14.35
C CYS A 271 -3.32 -9.49 -15.20
N PHE A 272 -3.29 -10.71 -15.78
CA PHE A 272 -2.19 -11.11 -16.67
C PHE A 272 -2.00 -10.14 -17.86
N ILE A 273 -3.03 -9.44 -18.28
CA ILE A 273 -2.98 -8.44 -19.36
C ILE A 273 -2.04 -7.29 -19.01
N THR A 274 -1.87 -7.00 -17.72
CA THR A 274 -1.01 -5.92 -17.23
C THR A 274 0.49 -6.25 -17.31
N PHE A 275 0.85 -7.53 -17.45
CA PHE A 275 2.23 -7.99 -17.65
C PHE A 275 2.54 -8.04 -19.16
N ALA A 276 2.68 -6.86 -19.76
CA ALA A 276 2.57 -6.70 -21.19
C ALA A 276 3.68 -7.40 -21.98
N LEU A 277 4.95 -7.33 -21.50
CA LEU A 277 6.07 -7.91 -22.24
C LEU A 277 5.96 -9.43 -22.40
N PRO A 278 5.82 -10.25 -21.33
CA PRO A 278 5.69 -11.69 -21.51
C PRO A 278 4.42 -12.09 -22.30
N VAL A 279 3.31 -11.39 -22.10
CA VAL A 279 2.06 -11.69 -22.83
C VAL A 279 2.18 -11.42 -24.33
N THR A 280 2.82 -10.30 -24.72
CA THR A 280 3.02 -9.99 -26.14
C THR A 280 4.12 -10.84 -26.75
N LEU A 281 5.17 -11.19 -26.00
CA LEU A 281 6.21 -12.11 -26.45
C LEU A 281 5.65 -13.51 -26.72
N LEU A 282 4.88 -14.07 -25.79
CA LEU A 282 4.20 -15.36 -26.00
C LEU A 282 3.29 -15.31 -27.25
N GLY A 283 2.51 -14.24 -27.40
CA GLY A 283 1.67 -14.07 -28.59
C GLY A 283 2.47 -14.00 -29.90
N ALA A 284 3.65 -13.34 -29.89
CA ALA A 284 4.53 -13.30 -31.05
C ALA A 284 5.12 -14.69 -31.39
N LEU A 285 5.48 -15.47 -30.37
CA LEU A 285 5.95 -16.84 -30.54
C LEU A 285 4.85 -17.74 -31.13
N PHE A 286 3.64 -17.71 -30.58
CA PHE A 286 2.49 -18.50 -31.08
C PHE A 286 2.07 -18.11 -32.51
N SER A 287 2.19 -16.85 -32.89
CA SER A 287 1.92 -16.35 -34.24
C SER A 287 3.09 -16.55 -35.22
N ARG A 288 4.14 -17.27 -34.81
CA ARG A 288 5.37 -17.48 -35.59
C ARG A 288 5.99 -16.17 -36.11
N GLY A 289 5.94 -15.11 -35.31
CA GLY A 289 6.53 -13.84 -35.68
C GLY A 289 5.75 -13.07 -36.76
N GLY A 290 4.46 -13.26 -36.88
CA GLY A 290 3.64 -12.47 -37.82
C GLY A 290 3.77 -10.96 -37.59
N SER A 291 3.71 -10.17 -38.66
CA SER A 291 3.99 -8.71 -38.62
C SER A 291 3.15 -7.96 -37.59
N VAL A 292 1.85 -8.27 -37.48
CA VAL A 292 0.96 -7.67 -36.47
C VAL A 292 1.45 -7.98 -35.04
N ALA A 293 1.87 -9.22 -34.78
CA ALA A 293 2.33 -9.63 -33.46
C ALA A 293 3.65 -8.94 -33.07
N LEU A 294 4.58 -8.82 -34.04
CA LEU A 294 5.83 -8.09 -33.82
C LEU A 294 5.59 -6.59 -33.59
N THR A 295 4.66 -5.99 -34.33
CA THR A 295 4.27 -4.58 -34.12
C THR A 295 3.68 -4.38 -32.71
N LEU A 296 2.77 -5.25 -32.26
CA LEU A 296 2.20 -5.17 -30.91
C LEU A 296 3.25 -5.34 -29.81
N LEU A 297 4.20 -6.28 -29.99
CA LEU A 297 5.32 -6.48 -29.08
C LEU A 297 6.22 -5.23 -29.02
N ALA A 298 6.61 -4.69 -30.16
CA ALA A 298 7.44 -3.48 -30.22
C ALA A 298 6.74 -2.27 -29.59
N THR A 299 5.44 -2.11 -29.84
CA THR A 299 4.62 -1.03 -29.24
C THR A 299 4.52 -1.19 -27.72
N ALA A 300 4.24 -2.41 -27.23
CA ALA A 300 4.20 -2.69 -25.80
C ALA A 300 5.56 -2.45 -25.13
N ALA A 301 6.65 -2.87 -25.76
CA ALA A 301 8.01 -2.64 -25.26
C ALA A 301 8.34 -1.15 -25.19
N ALA A 302 8.03 -0.38 -26.25
CA ALA A 302 8.23 1.07 -26.25
C ALA A 302 7.43 1.76 -25.15
N ALA A 303 6.15 1.41 -24.99
CA ALA A 303 5.29 1.96 -23.93
C ALA A 303 5.83 1.62 -22.53
N ARG A 304 6.35 0.40 -22.31
CA ARG A 304 6.97 -0.02 -21.04
C ARG A 304 8.26 0.76 -20.75
N VAL A 305 9.10 0.96 -21.75
CA VAL A 305 10.33 1.78 -21.61
C VAL A 305 9.98 3.23 -21.29
N LEU A 306 8.99 3.81 -21.96
CA LEU A 306 8.53 5.18 -21.69
C LEU A 306 7.91 5.33 -20.30
N LEU A 307 7.11 4.34 -19.87
CA LEU A 307 6.57 4.29 -18.51
C LEU A 307 7.71 4.23 -17.49
N HIS A 308 8.68 3.33 -17.67
CA HIS A 308 9.83 3.19 -16.77
C HIS A 308 10.61 4.52 -16.66
N LEU A 309 10.95 5.13 -17.79
CA LEU A 309 11.61 6.44 -17.79
C LEU A 309 10.81 7.51 -17.03
N LYS A 310 9.48 7.55 -17.24
CA LYS A 310 8.60 8.50 -16.52
C LYS A 310 8.63 8.24 -15.03
N MET A 311 8.51 6.98 -14.61
CA MET A 311 8.50 6.59 -13.20
C MET A 311 9.86 6.86 -12.54
N CYS A 312 10.98 6.55 -13.21
CA CYS A 312 12.32 6.85 -12.72
C CYS A 312 12.57 8.34 -12.58
N ARG A 313 12.22 9.14 -13.59
CA ARG A 313 12.39 10.61 -13.54
C ARG A 313 11.59 11.26 -12.42
N ALA A 314 10.34 10.82 -12.25
CA ALA A 314 9.48 11.32 -11.18
C ALA A 314 10.04 11.06 -9.77
N ARG A 315 10.93 10.07 -9.65
CA ARG A 315 11.48 9.58 -8.38
C ARG A 315 13.00 9.78 -8.24
N ALA A 316 13.64 10.42 -9.23
CA ALA A 316 15.10 10.60 -9.31
C ALA A 316 15.87 9.26 -9.20
N TRP A 317 15.35 8.20 -9.83
CA TRP A 317 15.91 6.86 -9.76
C TRP A 317 16.68 6.51 -11.03
N PRO A 318 17.81 5.75 -10.95
CA PRO A 318 18.50 5.28 -12.13
C PRO A 318 17.63 4.30 -12.92
N ALA A 319 17.65 4.41 -14.24
CA ALA A 319 16.90 3.54 -15.12
C ALA A 319 17.47 2.12 -15.12
N GLN A 320 16.61 1.12 -14.94
CA GLN A 320 16.95 -0.29 -14.80
C GLN A 320 16.36 -1.12 -15.96
N PHE A 321 16.62 -0.70 -17.21
CA PHE A 321 15.97 -1.25 -18.40
C PHE A 321 16.07 -2.76 -18.52
N ALA A 322 17.22 -3.36 -18.19
CA ALA A 322 17.44 -4.80 -18.30
C ALA A 322 16.56 -5.60 -17.32
N LEU A 323 16.10 -4.99 -16.24
CA LEU A 323 15.28 -5.65 -15.22
C LEU A 323 13.79 -5.64 -15.56
N ILE A 324 13.32 -4.77 -16.47
CA ILE A 324 11.89 -4.67 -16.82
C ILE A 324 11.35 -6.01 -17.35
N PRO A 325 11.94 -6.65 -18.36
CA PRO A 325 11.44 -7.93 -18.86
C PRO A 325 11.51 -9.04 -17.81
N VAL A 326 12.58 -9.07 -17.01
CA VAL A 326 12.74 -10.04 -15.92
C VAL A 326 11.65 -9.86 -14.88
N ARG A 327 11.36 -8.61 -14.50
CA ARG A 327 10.31 -8.28 -13.53
C ARG A 327 8.91 -8.64 -14.05
N ASP A 328 8.59 -8.30 -15.30
CA ASP A 328 7.31 -8.62 -15.90
C ASP A 328 7.10 -10.15 -16.01
N CYS A 329 8.13 -10.92 -16.38
CA CYS A 329 8.09 -12.38 -16.40
C CYS A 329 7.87 -12.98 -15.01
N LEU A 330 8.60 -12.48 -13.99
CA LEU A 330 8.43 -12.93 -12.62
C LEU A 330 7.03 -12.62 -12.11
N SER A 331 6.49 -11.44 -12.42
CA SER A 331 5.13 -11.05 -12.03
C SER A 331 4.07 -11.96 -12.68
N LEU A 332 4.21 -12.31 -13.96
CA LEU A 332 3.32 -13.26 -14.63
C LEU A 332 3.41 -14.66 -13.99
N ALA A 333 4.63 -15.13 -13.70
CA ALA A 333 4.84 -16.42 -13.05
C ALA A 333 4.19 -16.47 -11.64
N LEU A 334 4.37 -15.43 -10.83
CA LEU A 334 3.76 -15.34 -9.50
C LEU A 334 2.23 -15.19 -9.57
N TRP A 335 1.72 -14.43 -10.56
CA TRP A 335 0.29 -14.38 -10.83
C TRP A 335 -0.27 -15.79 -11.11
N ALA A 336 0.34 -16.55 -12.00
CA ALA A 336 -0.06 -17.94 -12.28
C ALA A 336 0.07 -18.83 -11.04
N TRP A 337 1.17 -18.72 -10.31
CA TRP A 337 1.39 -19.49 -9.07
C TRP A 337 0.36 -19.15 -7.98
N SER A 338 -0.11 -17.92 -7.92
CA SER A 338 -1.10 -17.53 -6.92
C SER A 338 -2.39 -18.35 -6.96
N PHE A 339 -2.73 -18.99 -8.11
CA PHE A 339 -3.94 -19.81 -8.26
C PHE A 339 -3.84 -21.18 -7.60
N THR A 340 -2.64 -21.66 -7.22
CA THR A 340 -2.45 -23.00 -6.68
C THR A 340 -3.07 -23.22 -5.30
N ASN A 341 -3.11 -22.19 -4.46
CA ASN A 341 -3.73 -22.26 -3.13
C ASN A 341 -4.16 -20.88 -2.62
N ARG A 342 -4.77 -20.81 -1.42
CA ARG A 342 -5.20 -19.58 -0.73
C ARG A 342 -4.42 -19.31 0.55
N ARG A 343 -3.38 -20.12 0.82
CA ARG A 343 -2.57 -19.97 2.03
C ARG A 343 -1.60 -18.83 1.87
N VAL A 344 -1.49 -18.02 2.90
CA VAL A 344 -0.54 -16.89 2.97
C VAL A 344 0.22 -17.00 4.28
N LYS A 345 1.49 -16.62 4.24
CA LYS A 345 2.30 -16.44 5.44
C LYS A 345 2.36 -14.94 5.74
N TRP A 346 2.00 -14.57 6.96
CA TRP A 346 2.13 -13.21 7.43
C TRP A 346 2.91 -13.23 8.74
N ARG A 347 4.12 -12.68 8.70
CA ARG A 347 5.13 -12.86 9.75
C ARG A 347 5.40 -14.37 9.94
N ASN A 348 5.28 -14.88 11.17
CA ASN A 348 5.54 -16.29 11.48
C ASN A 348 4.27 -17.17 11.52
N GLU A 349 3.12 -16.63 11.09
CA GLU A 349 1.85 -17.33 11.13
C GLU A 349 1.30 -17.59 9.72
N HIS A 350 0.62 -18.74 9.57
CA HIS A 350 -0.02 -19.15 8.32
C HIS A 350 -1.53 -18.90 8.41
N TYR A 351 -2.08 -18.30 7.36
CA TYR A 351 -3.50 -18.00 7.25
C TYR A 351 -4.07 -18.54 5.94
N GLU A 352 -5.35 -18.88 5.95
CA GLU A 352 -6.14 -19.06 4.75
C GLU A 352 -7.00 -17.82 4.51
N VAL A 353 -6.94 -17.28 3.28
CA VAL A 353 -7.71 -16.09 2.92
C VAL A 353 -9.07 -16.51 2.37
N SER A 354 -10.13 -16.09 3.04
CA SER A 354 -11.51 -16.30 2.62
C SER A 354 -11.93 -15.35 1.51
N ARG A 355 -13.08 -15.61 0.86
CA ARG A 355 -13.58 -14.78 -0.26
C ARG A 355 -13.94 -13.35 0.15
N ASP A 356 -14.20 -13.10 1.42
CA ASP A 356 -14.48 -11.78 1.97
C ASP A 356 -13.22 -11.04 2.46
N GLY A 357 -12.02 -11.66 2.30
CA GLY A 357 -10.74 -11.12 2.76
C GLY A 357 -10.45 -11.39 4.23
N SER A 358 -11.28 -12.16 4.93
CA SER A 358 -10.97 -12.58 6.30
C SER A 358 -9.80 -13.58 6.33
N ALA A 359 -9.01 -13.53 7.40
CA ALA A 359 -7.86 -14.40 7.64
C ALA A 359 -8.21 -15.45 8.68
N LEU A 360 -8.21 -16.71 8.28
CA LEU A 360 -8.39 -17.85 9.18
C LEU A 360 -7.01 -18.41 9.52
N PRO A 361 -6.58 -18.39 10.79
CA PRO A 361 -5.29 -18.97 11.19
C PRO A 361 -5.28 -20.49 10.92
N LEU A 362 -4.21 -20.97 10.29
CA LEU A 362 -3.98 -22.39 10.07
C LEU A 362 -3.10 -22.90 11.23
N GLY A 363 -3.71 -23.58 12.22
CA GLY A 363 -2.97 -24.24 13.31
C GLY A 363 -3.00 -23.55 14.68
N GLY A 364 -3.89 -22.61 14.92
CA GLY A 364 -4.17 -22.09 16.26
C GLY A 364 -5.36 -22.82 16.89
N ASN A 365 -5.16 -23.51 17.99
CA ASN A 365 -6.25 -23.79 18.93
C ASN A 365 -6.86 -22.43 19.31
N LEU A 366 -8.04 -22.15 18.79
CA LEU A 366 -8.92 -21.14 19.39
C LEU A 366 -9.32 -21.72 20.75
N THR A 367 -8.51 -21.51 21.76
CA THR A 367 -9.00 -21.62 23.14
C THR A 367 -9.92 -20.43 23.38
N PRO A 368 -11.12 -20.68 23.89
CA PRO A 368 -12.17 -19.67 24.10
C PRO A 368 -11.77 -18.59 25.10
#